data_a7f6654ef81d66b4e0a471b70ddee872
#
_entry.id   a7f6654ef81d66b4e0a471b70ddee872
#
_cell.length_a   1.000
_cell.length_b   1.000
_cell.length_c   1.000
_cell.angle_alpha   90.00
_cell.angle_beta   90.00
_cell.angle_gamma   90.00
#
_symmetry.space_group_name_H-M   'P 1'
#
loop_
_entity.id
_entity.type
_entity.pdbx_description
1 polymer ?
#
loop_
_entity_poly.entity_id
_entity_poly.type
_entity_poly.pdbx_seq_one_letter_code
_entity_poly.pdbx_strand_id
1 'polypeptide(L)'
;MTTTTASPWIKRPRVLPEARARLFCVPHGGGGPSSFARWVPGLAPEVEVCLVHLPGRESRLREEPLADLRLIAAHVAEAMAPLLDRPFALLGHSMGAIIGYEAALLLPAAPSHVFASASPPPHSVEEEPPVAHLPDAEFLAEVRRSYDGIPDAVWNDADLMALMLPSLRADFAAYEEYRWRPSEPLPCPVTVLGGKDDPLAPVGTLSDWSRLTSGICRTLLFDGGHFYLNEARPQVQDLVREALTTPAPAPAETKGLG
;
A
#
# COMPACT_ATOMS: atom_id res chain seq x y z
N MET A 1 -8.90 -20.39 -25.73
CA MET A 1 -8.23 -19.20 -25.19
C MET A 1 -9.25 -18.44 -24.37
N THR A 2 -9.28 -18.65 -23.07
CA THR A 2 -10.13 -17.90 -22.14
C THR A 2 -9.58 -16.49 -22.01
N THR A 3 -10.28 -15.51 -22.57
CA THR A 3 -10.01 -14.09 -22.28
C THR A 3 -10.27 -13.87 -20.80
N THR A 4 -9.21 -13.92 -20.00
CA THR A 4 -9.29 -13.51 -18.61
C THR A 4 -9.64 -12.03 -18.60
N THR A 5 -10.88 -11.71 -18.28
CA THR A 5 -11.34 -10.33 -18.11
C THR A 5 -10.46 -9.71 -17.02
N ALA A 6 -9.80 -8.61 -17.34
CA ALA A 6 -8.93 -7.93 -16.37
C ALA A 6 -9.76 -7.57 -15.12
N SER A 7 -9.29 -7.97 -13.95
CA SER A 7 -9.98 -7.68 -12.70
C SER A 7 -10.10 -6.15 -12.51
N PRO A 8 -11.28 -5.63 -12.09
CA PRO A 8 -11.45 -4.20 -11.82
C PRO A 8 -10.59 -3.70 -10.66
N TRP A 9 -10.06 -4.63 -9.84
CA TRP A 9 -9.23 -4.32 -8.68
C TRP A 9 -7.80 -3.89 -9.01
N ILE A 10 -7.31 -4.19 -10.23
CA ILE A 10 -5.95 -3.83 -10.66
C ILE A 10 -6.02 -3.05 -11.97
N LYS A 11 -5.59 -1.80 -11.92
CA LYS A 11 -5.35 -0.99 -13.12
C LYS A 11 -3.90 -1.13 -13.57
N ARG A 12 -3.71 -1.37 -14.84
CA ARG A 12 -2.39 -1.39 -15.51
C ARG A 12 -2.35 -0.27 -16.55
N PRO A 13 -2.02 0.98 -16.13
CA PRO A 13 -2.11 2.13 -17.04
C PRO A 13 -1.18 2.02 -18.25
N ARG A 14 -0.07 1.30 -18.08
CA ARG A 14 0.88 0.98 -19.14
C ARG A 14 1.29 -0.48 -19.00
N VAL A 15 0.76 -1.34 -19.86
CA VAL A 15 1.16 -2.74 -19.94
C VAL A 15 2.55 -2.83 -20.54
N LEU A 16 3.48 -3.49 -19.84
CA LEU A 16 4.88 -3.64 -20.25
C LEU A 16 5.22 -5.14 -20.32
N PRO A 17 5.01 -5.80 -21.47
CA PRO A 17 5.25 -7.24 -21.61
C PRO A 17 6.70 -7.64 -21.27
N GLU A 18 7.66 -6.78 -21.61
CA GLU A 18 9.10 -7.01 -21.44
C GLU A 18 9.63 -6.51 -20.08
N ALA A 19 8.78 -5.97 -19.20
CA ALA A 19 9.22 -5.56 -17.88
C ALA A 19 9.75 -6.77 -17.07
N ARG A 20 10.85 -6.55 -16.36
CA ARG A 20 11.50 -7.59 -15.55
C ARG A 20 10.71 -7.95 -14.31
N ALA A 21 9.95 -6.99 -13.79
CA ALA A 21 9.18 -7.16 -12.55
C ALA A 21 7.89 -6.34 -12.58
N ARG A 22 7.03 -6.56 -11.57
CA ARG A 22 5.84 -5.73 -11.30
C ARG A 22 5.91 -5.10 -9.91
N LEU A 23 5.41 -3.88 -9.83
CA LEU A 23 5.13 -3.21 -8.56
C LEU A 23 3.62 -3.03 -8.41
N PHE A 24 3.04 -3.62 -7.37
CA PHE A 24 1.64 -3.38 -7.00
C PHE A 24 1.59 -2.26 -5.97
N CYS A 25 0.95 -1.14 -6.33
CA CYS A 25 0.81 0.02 -5.46
C CYS A 25 -0.57 0.01 -4.80
N VAL A 26 -0.61 0.03 -3.47
CA VAL A 26 -1.84 0.05 -2.66
C VAL A 26 -2.00 1.43 -2.05
N PRO A 27 -3.10 2.15 -2.34
CA PRO A 27 -3.28 3.53 -1.90
C PRO A 27 -3.62 3.64 -0.41
N HIS A 28 -3.41 4.84 0.12
CA HIS A 28 -3.86 5.28 1.45
C HIS A 28 -5.39 5.40 1.54
N GLY A 29 -5.93 5.60 2.73
CA GLY A 29 -7.35 5.85 2.96
C GLY A 29 -7.85 7.07 2.18
N GLY A 30 -8.99 6.94 1.50
CA GLY A 30 -9.52 7.95 0.57
C GLY A 30 -8.81 8.01 -0.78
N GLY A 31 -7.61 7.39 -0.91
CA GLY A 31 -6.83 7.36 -2.13
C GLY A 31 -7.32 6.35 -3.16
N GLY A 32 -6.83 6.48 -4.40
CA GLY A 32 -7.11 5.58 -5.50
C GLY A 32 -5.90 5.44 -6.43
N PRO A 33 -6.07 4.84 -7.60
CA PRO A 33 -5.02 4.71 -8.62
C PRO A 33 -4.30 6.01 -8.96
N SER A 34 -4.98 7.16 -8.92
CA SER A 34 -4.38 8.47 -9.19
C SER A 34 -3.25 8.83 -8.24
N SER A 35 -3.26 8.34 -6.99
CA SER A 35 -2.21 8.55 -6.00
C SER A 35 -0.84 8.06 -6.48
N PHE A 36 -0.83 7.04 -7.33
CA PHE A 36 0.40 6.45 -7.88
C PHE A 36 0.57 6.64 -9.38
N ALA A 37 -0.27 7.45 -10.04
CA ALA A 37 -0.20 7.63 -11.50
C ALA A 37 1.17 8.12 -11.99
N ARG A 38 1.83 9.00 -11.21
CA ARG A 38 3.17 9.53 -11.52
C ARG A 38 4.30 8.49 -11.36
N TRP A 39 4.03 7.32 -10.78
CA TRP A 39 4.99 6.23 -10.65
C TRP A 39 5.18 5.47 -11.95
N VAL A 40 4.13 5.41 -12.79
CA VAL A 40 4.12 4.65 -14.03
C VAL A 40 5.24 5.04 -15.00
N PRO A 41 5.43 6.32 -15.37
CA PRO A 41 6.52 6.70 -16.27
C PRO A 41 7.90 6.57 -15.61
N GLY A 42 7.99 6.75 -14.28
CA GLY A 42 9.26 6.77 -13.57
C GLY A 42 9.90 5.37 -13.41
N LEU A 43 9.13 4.29 -13.47
CA LEU A 43 9.62 2.91 -13.31
C LEU A 43 9.71 2.15 -14.64
N ALA A 44 9.14 2.69 -15.71
CA ALA A 44 9.24 2.10 -17.03
C ALA A 44 10.66 2.31 -17.63
N PRO A 45 11.15 1.37 -18.46
CA PRO A 45 10.50 0.14 -18.93
C PRO A 45 10.74 -1.08 -18.01
N GLU A 46 11.58 -0.99 -16.97
CA GLU A 46 12.08 -2.12 -16.20
C GLU A 46 11.02 -2.75 -15.30
N VAL A 47 10.15 -1.91 -14.72
CA VAL A 47 9.12 -2.33 -13.77
C VAL A 47 7.74 -1.89 -14.25
N GLU A 48 6.82 -2.83 -14.37
CA GLU A 48 5.43 -2.55 -14.66
C GLU A 48 4.68 -2.18 -13.38
N VAL A 49 4.08 -0.98 -13.36
CA VAL A 49 3.29 -0.51 -12.21
C VAL A 49 1.84 -0.95 -12.35
N CYS A 50 1.36 -1.67 -11.34
CA CYS A 50 0.00 -2.14 -11.20
C CYS A 50 -0.66 -1.40 -10.03
N LEU A 51 -1.73 -0.68 -10.28
CA LEU A 51 -2.40 0.19 -9.31
C LEU A 51 -3.62 -0.51 -8.73
N VAL A 52 -3.63 -0.73 -7.42
CA VAL A 52 -4.81 -1.25 -6.73
C VAL A 52 -5.93 -0.22 -6.75
N HIS A 53 -7.12 -0.67 -7.14
CA HIS A 53 -8.30 0.16 -7.32
C HIS A 53 -9.46 -0.36 -6.50
N LEU A 54 -9.64 0.24 -5.33
CA LEU A 54 -10.72 -0.09 -4.40
C LEU A 54 -12.09 0.38 -4.92
N PRO A 55 -13.20 -0.27 -4.54
CA PRO A 55 -14.55 0.20 -4.88
C PRO A 55 -14.88 1.54 -4.21
N GLY A 56 -15.90 2.22 -4.68
CA GLY A 56 -16.39 3.48 -4.13
C GLY A 56 -15.61 4.73 -4.54
N ARG A 57 -14.64 4.61 -5.49
CA ARG A 57 -13.79 5.76 -5.88
C ARG A 57 -13.41 5.77 -7.36
N GLU A 58 -13.08 6.94 -7.88
CA GLU A 58 -12.70 7.19 -9.29
C GLU A 58 -13.69 6.53 -10.27
N SER A 59 -13.22 5.65 -11.17
CA SER A 59 -14.10 4.98 -12.13
C SER A 59 -15.00 3.89 -11.51
N ARG A 60 -14.78 3.53 -10.23
CA ARG A 60 -15.61 2.60 -9.45
C ARG A 60 -16.51 3.31 -8.42
N LEU A 61 -16.73 4.61 -8.58
CA LEU A 61 -17.46 5.48 -7.64
C LEU A 61 -18.87 4.98 -7.32
N ARG A 62 -19.51 4.25 -8.26
CA ARG A 62 -20.87 3.73 -8.09
C ARG A 62 -20.93 2.38 -7.34
N GLU A 63 -19.79 1.78 -7.08
CA GLU A 63 -19.72 0.55 -6.32
C GLU A 63 -19.69 0.86 -4.83
N GLU A 64 -20.31 -0.02 -4.03
CA GLU A 64 -20.31 0.11 -2.57
C GLU A 64 -18.87 -0.01 -2.04
N PRO A 65 -18.36 0.95 -1.26
CA PRO A 65 -17.05 0.83 -0.63
C PRO A 65 -17.07 -0.26 0.44
N LEU A 66 -15.92 -0.90 0.67
CA LEU A 66 -15.76 -1.94 1.67
C LEU A 66 -15.17 -1.37 2.95
N ALA A 67 -15.72 -1.78 4.08
CA ALA A 67 -15.29 -1.38 5.43
C ALA A 67 -14.61 -2.56 6.20
N ASP A 68 -14.07 -3.54 5.49
CA ASP A 68 -13.31 -4.66 6.08
C ASP A 68 -11.97 -4.78 5.38
N LEU A 69 -10.90 -4.47 6.10
CA LEU A 69 -9.53 -4.43 5.58
C LEU A 69 -9.04 -5.80 5.11
N ARG A 70 -9.43 -6.89 5.79
CA ARG A 70 -9.05 -8.24 5.38
C ARG A 70 -9.79 -8.70 4.15
N LEU A 71 -11.06 -8.33 4.03
CA LEU A 71 -11.84 -8.60 2.82
C LEU A 71 -11.25 -7.84 1.62
N ILE A 72 -10.85 -6.59 1.82
CA ILE A 72 -10.14 -5.80 0.81
C ILE A 72 -8.84 -6.51 0.41
N ALA A 73 -8.03 -6.94 1.37
CA ALA A 73 -6.77 -7.64 1.12
C ALA A 73 -6.98 -8.97 0.35
N ALA A 74 -8.03 -9.71 0.68
CA ALA A 74 -8.37 -10.94 -0.04
C ALA A 74 -8.72 -10.68 -1.52
N HIS A 75 -9.53 -9.67 -1.81
CA HIS A 75 -9.83 -9.29 -3.19
C HIS A 75 -8.60 -8.78 -3.94
N VAL A 76 -7.70 -8.04 -3.26
CA VAL A 76 -6.44 -7.59 -3.85
C VAL A 76 -5.56 -8.79 -4.19
N ALA A 77 -5.40 -9.76 -3.29
CA ALA A 77 -4.61 -10.97 -3.51
C ALA A 77 -5.17 -11.81 -4.67
N GLU A 78 -6.50 -12.01 -4.72
CA GLU A 78 -7.17 -12.71 -5.82
C GLU A 78 -6.93 -12.02 -7.17
N ALA A 79 -7.03 -10.69 -7.20
CA ALA A 79 -6.80 -9.91 -8.41
C ALA A 79 -5.33 -9.90 -8.86
N MET A 80 -4.40 -10.02 -7.93
CA MET A 80 -2.96 -10.11 -8.20
C MET A 80 -2.55 -11.47 -8.74
N ALA A 81 -3.18 -12.57 -8.29
CA ALA A 81 -2.76 -13.94 -8.59
C ALA A 81 -2.48 -14.22 -10.07
N PRO A 82 -3.31 -13.81 -11.06
CA PRO A 82 -3.04 -14.03 -12.47
C PRO A 82 -1.89 -13.16 -13.04
N LEU A 83 -1.35 -12.23 -12.25
CA LEU A 83 -0.28 -11.30 -12.63
C LEU A 83 1.06 -11.63 -11.97
N LEU A 84 1.21 -12.81 -11.35
CA LEU A 84 2.43 -13.22 -10.63
C LEU A 84 3.36 -14.07 -11.52
N ASP A 85 3.34 -13.87 -12.83
CA ASP A 85 4.15 -14.57 -13.84
C ASP A 85 5.63 -14.12 -13.88
N ARG A 86 6.01 -13.15 -13.05
CA ARG A 86 7.37 -12.60 -12.91
C ARG A 86 7.60 -12.08 -11.49
N PRO A 87 8.87 -11.76 -11.10
CA PRO A 87 9.15 -11.14 -9.81
C PRO A 87 8.28 -9.92 -9.55
N PHE A 88 7.81 -9.76 -8.33
CA PHE A 88 6.92 -8.65 -7.98
C PHE A 88 7.18 -8.13 -6.57
N ALA A 89 6.82 -6.88 -6.35
CA ALA A 89 6.79 -6.25 -5.04
C ALA A 89 5.44 -5.59 -4.77
N LEU A 90 5.17 -5.37 -3.48
CA LEU A 90 4.07 -4.53 -3.02
C LEU A 90 4.63 -3.24 -2.44
N LEU A 91 3.99 -2.12 -2.73
CA LEU A 91 4.20 -0.84 -2.08
C LEU A 91 2.85 -0.35 -1.58
N GLY A 92 2.67 -0.33 -0.28
CA GLY A 92 1.48 0.21 0.36
C GLY A 92 1.80 1.49 1.12
N HIS A 93 0.91 2.49 1.05
CA HIS A 93 1.04 3.72 1.80
C HIS A 93 -0.07 3.86 2.83
N SER A 94 0.26 4.14 4.10
CA SER A 94 -0.71 4.28 5.19
C SER A 94 -1.57 3.01 5.34
N MET A 95 -2.89 3.09 5.33
CA MET A 95 -3.80 1.94 5.29
C MET A 95 -3.40 0.91 4.22
N GLY A 96 -2.89 1.38 3.08
CA GLY A 96 -2.43 0.52 1.99
C GLY A 96 -1.24 -0.36 2.36
N ALA A 97 -0.43 0.00 3.36
CA ALA A 97 0.65 -0.85 3.86
C ALA A 97 0.10 -2.08 4.59
N ILE A 98 -0.95 -1.89 5.37
CA ILE A 98 -1.65 -2.99 6.07
C ILE A 98 -2.36 -3.90 5.06
N ILE A 99 -3.07 -3.32 4.09
CA ILE A 99 -3.72 -4.09 3.01
C ILE A 99 -2.67 -4.90 2.23
N GLY A 100 -1.53 -4.28 1.89
CA GLY A 100 -0.45 -4.93 1.16
C GLY A 100 0.17 -6.10 1.95
N TYR A 101 0.37 -5.92 3.25
CA TYR A 101 0.86 -6.97 4.15
C TYR A 101 -0.14 -8.14 4.22
N GLU A 102 -1.41 -7.87 4.52
CA GLU A 102 -2.45 -8.91 4.61
C GLU A 102 -2.64 -9.63 3.26
N ALA A 103 -2.57 -8.91 2.14
CA ALA A 103 -2.62 -9.51 0.82
C ALA A 103 -1.41 -10.42 0.56
N ALA A 104 -0.20 -9.99 0.95
CA ALA A 104 1.02 -10.78 0.78
C ALA A 104 0.95 -12.14 1.49
N LEU A 105 0.28 -12.22 2.65
CA LEU A 105 0.06 -13.47 3.38
C LEU A 105 -0.88 -14.44 2.63
N LEU A 106 -1.73 -13.94 1.74
CA LEU A 106 -2.72 -14.73 1.00
C LEU A 106 -2.25 -15.15 -0.39
N LEU A 107 -1.13 -14.59 -0.87
CA LEU A 107 -0.64 -14.87 -2.21
C LEU A 107 -0.06 -16.29 -2.34
N PRO A 108 -0.23 -16.96 -3.50
CA PRO A 108 0.34 -18.28 -3.73
C PRO A 108 1.87 -18.29 -3.88
N ALA A 109 2.47 -17.12 -4.05
CA ALA A 109 3.91 -16.93 -4.14
C ALA A 109 4.31 -15.71 -3.31
N ALA A 110 5.46 -15.79 -2.63
CA ALA A 110 5.98 -14.68 -1.87
C ALA A 110 6.41 -13.52 -2.78
N PRO A 111 6.15 -12.27 -2.41
CA PRO A 111 6.72 -11.12 -3.10
C PRO A 111 8.26 -11.12 -2.99
N SER A 112 8.93 -10.58 -3.97
CA SER A 112 10.38 -10.35 -3.92
C SER A 112 10.73 -9.27 -2.88
N HIS A 113 9.80 -8.36 -2.60
CA HIS A 113 9.97 -7.26 -1.65
C HIS A 113 8.63 -6.66 -1.21
N VAL A 114 8.56 -6.18 0.03
CA VAL A 114 7.45 -5.36 0.52
C VAL A 114 7.99 -3.99 0.95
N PHE A 115 7.37 -2.93 0.45
CA PHE A 115 7.59 -1.56 0.87
C PHE A 115 6.39 -1.10 1.70
N ALA A 116 6.58 -0.96 3.01
CA ALA A 116 5.57 -0.45 3.93
C ALA A 116 5.85 1.03 4.19
N SER A 117 4.98 1.90 3.69
CA SER A 117 5.16 3.36 3.73
C SER A 117 4.17 4.02 4.65
N ALA A 118 4.66 4.91 5.54
CA ALA A 118 3.87 5.75 6.44
C ALA A 118 2.80 4.97 7.23
N SER A 119 3.20 3.85 7.81
CA SER A 119 2.29 3.00 8.61
C SER A 119 3.05 2.34 9.75
N PRO A 120 2.54 2.39 10.98
CA PRO A 120 2.98 1.48 12.01
C PRO A 120 2.72 0.03 11.56
N PRO A 121 3.45 -0.96 12.11
CA PRO A 121 3.17 -2.35 11.76
C PRO A 121 1.79 -2.79 12.25
N PRO A 122 1.15 -3.77 11.60
CA PRO A 122 -0.22 -4.22 11.91
C PRO A 122 -0.49 -4.52 13.38
N HIS A 123 0.50 -5.05 14.11
CA HIS A 123 0.36 -5.40 15.53
C HIS A 123 0.56 -4.23 16.49
N SER A 124 0.92 -3.06 15.97
CA SER A 124 1.12 -1.82 16.73
C SER A 124 0.14 -0.72 16.31
N VAL A 125 -0.89 -1.06 15.54
CA VAL A 125 -1.99 -0.13 15.27
C VAL A 125 -2.69 0.13 16.59
N GLU A 126 -2.54 1.34 17.10
CA GLU A 126 -3.15 1.76 18.36
C GLU A 126 -4.66 1.89 18.20
N GLU A 127 -5.39 1.58 19.28
CA GLU A 127 -6.83 1.79 19.34
C GLU A 127 -7.08 3.30 19.64
N GLU A 128 -7.15 4.11 18.58
CA GLU A 128 -7.65 5.48 18.72
C GLU A 128 -9.18 5.49 18.84
N PRO A 129 -9.77 6.50 19.46
CA PRO A 129 -11.23 6.62 19.47
C PRO A 129 -11.77 6.62 18.05
N PRO A 130 -12.71 5.71 17.72
CA PRO A 130 -13.22 5.61 16.36
C PRO A 130 -13.98 6.86 15.97
N VAL A 131 -13.75 7.36 14.76
CA VAL A 131 -14.41 8.56 14.22
C VAL A 131 -15.37 8.26 13.07
N ALA A 132 -15.25 7.08 12.44
CA ALA A 132 -16.06 6.71 11.29
C ALA A 132 -17.58 6.71 11.57
N HIS A 133 -17.99 6.52 12.83
CA HIS A 133 -19.39 6.54 13.24
C HIS A 133 -19.98 7.93 13.49
N LEU A 134 -19.15 8.97 13.54
CA LEU A 134 -19.57 10.33 13.80
C LEU A 134 -20.48 10.88 12.68
N PRO A 135 -21.37 11.85 12.97
CA PRO A 135 -22.06 12.60 11.94
C PRO A 135 -21.10 13.22 10.92
N ASP A 136 -21.54 13.39 9.68
CA ASP A 136 -20.65 13.78 8.56
C ASP A 136 -19.79 15.00 8.86
N ALA A 137 -20.37 16.06 9.45
CA ALA A 137 -19.63 17.29 9.76
C ALA A 137 -18.54 17.05 10.82
N GLU A 138 -18.82 16.25 11.85
CA GLU A 138 -17.89 15.93 12.92
C GLU A 138 -16.80 14.99 12.39
N PHE A 139 -17.16 13.97 11.62
CA PHE A 139 -16.21 13.08 10.96
C PHE A 139 -15.22 13.84 10.07
N LEU A 140 -15.73 14.71 9.20
CA LEU A 140 -14.88 15.51 8.33
C LEU A 140 -13.98 16.48 9.10
N ALA A 141 -14.46 17.05 10.22
CA ALA A 141 -13.64 17.90 11.08
C ALA A 141 -12.48 17.13 11.71
N GLU A 142 -12.72 15.88 12.20
CA GLU A 142 -11.70 15.03 12.77
C GLU A 142 -10.69 14.56 11.70
N VAL A 143 -11.17 14.16 10.53
CA VAL A 143 -10.29 13.80 9.40
C VAL A 143 -9.41 14.98 9.02
N ARG A 144 -9.95 16.20 8.90
CA ARG A 144 -9.17 17.40 8.56
C ARG A 144 -8.12 17.74 9.62
N ARG A 145 -8.41 17.46 10.89
CA ARG A 145 -7.49 17.73 12.00
C ARG A 145 -6.30 16.77 12.04
N SER A 146 -6.53 15.49 11.74
CA SER A 146 -5.55 14.42 11.93
C SER A 146 -4.92 13.92 10.63
N TYR A 147 -5.52 14.23 9.48
CA TYR A 147 -5.16 13.63 8.19
C TYR A 147 -5.14 14.67 7.08
N ASP A 148 -3.97 14.94 6.52
CA ASP A 148 -3.75 15.95 5.46
C ASP A 148 -3.72 15.35 4.04
N GLY A 149 -4.29 14.14 3.86
CA GLY A 149 -4.33 13.41 2.59
C GLY A 149 -5.30 13.95 1.55
N ILE A 150 -6.16 14.89 1.92
CA ILE A 150 -7.17 15.46 1.03
C ILE A 150 -6.76 16.88 0.64
N PRO A 151 -6.51 17.16 -0.65
CA PRO A 151 -6.12 18.50 -1.10
C PRO A 151 -7.16 19.57 -0.74
N ASP A 152 -6.72 20.78 -0.43
CA ASP A 152 -7.61 21.92 -0.09
C ASP A 152 -8.64 22.21 -1.19
N ALA A 153 -8.29 22.01 -2.46
CA ALA A 153 -9.22 22.16 -3.57
C ALA A 153 -10.42 21.21 -3.48
N VAL A 154 -10.22 20.01 -2.91
CA VAL A 154 -11.30 19.04 -2.67
C VAL A 154 -12.07 19.38 -1.40
N TRP A 155 -11.37 19.77 -0.33
CA TRP A 155 -12.00 20.21 0.92
C TRP A 155 -12.98 21.38 0.71
N ASN A 156 -12.63 22.29 -0.20
CA ASN A 156 -13.42 23.49 -0.50
C ASN A 156 -14.52 23.27 -1.55
N ASP A 157 -14.64 22.05 -2.09
CA ASP A 157 -15.66 21.66 -3.06
C ASP A 157 -16.64 20.67 -2.40
N ALA A 158 -17.82 21.16 -2.05
CA ALA A 158 -18.83 20.37 -1.35
C ALA A 158 -19.33 19.17 -2.16
N ASP A 159 -19.40 19.28 -3.48
CA ASP A 159 -19.85 18.19 -4.36
C ASP A 159 -18.79 17.09 -4.44
N LEU A 160 -17.52 17.44 -4.55
CA LEU A 160 -16.43 16.49 -4.50
C LEU A 160 -16.34 15.80 -3.14
N MET A 161 -16.48 16.54 -2.04
CA MET A 161 -16.49 15.95 -0.71
C MET A 161 -17.67 15.00 -0.51
N ALA A 162 -18.86 15.35 -0.97
CA ALA A 162 -20.02 14.46 -0.90
C ALA A 162 -19.80 13.15 -1.69
N LEU A 163 -19.10 13.20 -2.81
CA LEU A 163 -18.72 12.03 -3.61
C LEU A 163 -17.66 11.15 -2.92
N MET A 164 -16.72 11.76 -2.21
CA MET A 164 -15.63 11.04 -1.54
C MET A 164 -16.02 10.49 -0.17
N LEU A 165 -16.96 11.13 0.51
CA LEU A 165 -17.32 10.83 1.89
C LEU A 165 -17.67 9.37 2.16
N PRO A 166 -18.47 8.65 1.33
CA PRO A 166 -18.78 7.25 1.57
C PRO A 166 -17.53 6.36 1.58
N SER A 167 -16.62 6.52 0.61
CA SER A 167 -15.40 5.74 0.53
C SER A 167 -14.39 6.11 1.62
N LEU A 168 -14.28 7.40 1.95
CA LEU A 168 -13.42 7.86 3.03
C LEU A 168 -13.86 7.29 4.37
N ARG A 169 -15.16 7.35 4.67
CA ARG A 169 -15.74 6.79 5.89
C ARG A 169 -15.54 5.28 5.98
N ALA A 170 -15.74 4.55 4.89
CA ALA A 170 -15.52 3.11 4.85
C ALA A 170 -14.05 2.73 5.08
N ASP A 171 -13.11 3.50 4.54
CA ASP A 171 -11.68 3.29 4.76
C ASP A 171 -11.29 3.52 6.23
N PHE A 172 -11.80 4.58 6.86
CA PHE A 172 -11.60 4.83 8.29
C PHE A 172 -12.21 3.72 9.13
N ALA A 173 -13.47 3.31 8.86
CA ALA A 173 -14.09 2.19 9.56
C ALA A 173 -13.29 0.89 9.41
N ALA A 174 -12.81 0.57 8.19
CA ALA A 174 -11.98 -0.59 7.94
C ALA A 174 -10.68 -0.59 8.76
N TYR A 175 -10.05 0.58 8.89
CA TYR A 175 -8.82 0.75 9.66
C TYR A 175 -9.07 0.68 11.17
N GLU A 176 -10.09 1.35 11.67
CA GLU A 176 -10.49 1.38 13.08
C GLU A 176 -10.95 0.01 13.61
N GLU A 177 -11.62 -0.77 12.77
CA GLU A 177 -12.08 -2.13 13.10
C GLU A 177 -11.01 -3.19 12.88
N TYR A 178 -9.90 -2.86 12.24
CA TYR A 178 -8.85 -3.82 11.99
C TYR A 178 -8.22 -4.29 13.29
N ARG A 179 -8.04 -5.62 13.44
CA ARG A 179 -7.32 -6.25 14.55
C ARG A 179 -6.34 -7.25 13.97
N TRP A 180 -5.07 -7.02 14.24
CA TRP A 180 -4.02 -7.92 13.78
C TRP A 180 -4.19 -9.34 14.37
N ARG A 181 -3.83 -10.33 13.59
CA ARG A 181 -3.78 -11.73 14.00
C ARG A 181 -2.37 -12.27 13.76
N PRO A 182 -1.78 -13.00 14.71
CA PRO A 182 -0.48 -13.65 14.51
C PRO A 182 -0.49 -14.51 13.25
N SER A 183 0.58 -14.41 12.49
CA SER A 183 0.84 -15.18 11.28
C SER A 183 2.32 -15.52 11.18
N GLU A 184 2.68 -16.47 10.32
CA GLU A 184 4.08 -16.68 9.97
C GLU A 184 4.65 -15.40 9.32
N PRO A 185 5.90 -15.04 9.65
CA PRO A 185 6.56 -13.89 9.04
C PRO A 185 6.66 -14.04 7.51
N LEU A 186 6.55 -12.93 6.80
CA LEU A 186 6.76 -12.91 5.35
C LEU A 186 8.18 -13.41 5.00
N PRO A 187 8.34 -14.33 4.05
CA PRO A 187 9.66 -14.85 3.68
C PRO A 187 10.38 -13.95 2.66
N CYS A 188 10.25 -12.64 2.76
CA CYS A 188 10.83 -11.67 1.83
C CYS A 188 11.33 -10.43 2.57
N PRO A 189 12.29 -9.69 2.01
CA PRO A 189 12.73 -8.42 2.57
C PRO A 189 11.58 -7.40 2.70
N VAL A 190 11.65 -6.58 3.77
CA VAL A 190 10.74 -5.46 4.00
C VAL A 190 11.55 -4.17 4.08
N THR A 191 11.19 -3.17 3.31
CA THR A 191 11.68 -1.81 3.49
C THR A 191 10.56 -0.94 4.03
N VAL A 192 10.76 -0.44 5.24
CA VAL A 192 9.85 0.49 5.89
C VAL A 192 10.25 1.90 5.52
N LEU A 193 9.30 2.68 5.04
CA LEU A 193 9.52 4.05 4.58
C LEU A 193 8.68 4.98 5.46
N GLY A 194 9.29 6.04 6.02
CA GLY A 194 8.60 6.97 6.91
C GLY A 194 8.96 8.42 6.67
N GLY A 195 8.02 9.32 6.95
CA GLY A 195 8.28 10.74 7.09
C GLY A 195 8.86 11.03 8.48
N LYS A 196 9.86 11.92 8.58
CA LYS A 196 10.46 12.29 9.87
C LYS A 196 9.47 13.00 10.79
N ASP A 197 8.52 13.71 10.20
CA ASP A 197 7.54 14.54 10.90
C ASP A 197 6.12 13.95 10.81
N ASP A 198 6.00 12.65 10.52
CA ASP A 198 4.71 11.96 10.39
C ASP A 198 4.12 11.63 11.77
N PRO A 199 3.02 12.29 12.18
CA PRO A 199 2.38 12.00 13.47
C PRO A 199 1.58 10.70 13.48
N LEU A 200 1.15 10.20 12.30
CA LEU A 200 0.33 8.99 12.16
C LEU A 200 1.17 7.71 12.12
N ALA A 201 2.45 7.84 11.77
CA ALA A 201 3.40 6.72 11.78
C ALA A 201 4.72 7.17 12.44
N PRO A 202 4.73 7.35 13.76
CA PRO A 202 5.89 7.83 14.49
C PRO A 202 7.12 6.95 14.26
N VAL A 203 8.28 7.57 14.04
CA VAL A 203 9.54 6.88 13.70
C VAL A 203 9.85 5.75 14.68
N GLY A 204 9.53 5.91 15.97
CA GLY A 204 9.78 4.91 17.00
C GLY A 204 9.00 3.59 16.82
N THR A 205 7.88 3.61 16.10
CA THR A 205 7.05 2.42 15.87
C THR A 205 7.49 1.63 14.64
N LEU A 206 8.20 2.27 13.71
CA LEU A 206 8.50 1.70 12.40
C LEU A 206 9.44 0.49 12.44
N SER A 207 10.35 0.43 13.42
CA SER A 207 11.31 -0.68 13.57
C SER A 207 10.62 -2.03 13.83
N ASP A 208 9.41 -2.02 14.40
CA ASP A 208 8.68 -3.23 14.78
C ASP A 208 8.14 -4.02 13.57
N TRP A 209 8.17 -3.44 12.38
CA TRP A 209 7.97 -4.20 11.12
C TRP A 209 8.94 -5.37 10.98
N SER A 210 10.11 -5.32 11.63
CA SER A 210 11.08 -6.40 11.64
C SER A 210 10.54 -7.73 12.18
N ARG A 211 9.49 -7.69 13.01
CA ARG A 211 8.82 -8.88 13.55
C ARG A 211 7.94 -9.60 12.54
N LEU A 212 7.61 -8.95 11.43
CA LEU A 212 6.68 -9.44 10.41
C LEU A 212 7.36 -10.05 9.19
N THR A 213 8.68 -10.11 9.20
CA THR A 213 9.46 -10.75 8.14
C THR A 213 10.58 -11.63 8.69
N SER A 214 10.86 -12.74 8.02
CA SER A 214 12.07 -13.54 8.22
C SER A 214 13.23 -13.08 7.33
N GLY A 215 12.97 -12.18 6.40
CA GLY A 215 13.97 -11.53 5.56
C GLY A 215 14.63 -10.31 6.22
N ILE A 216 15.43 -9.59 5.44
CA ILE A 216 16.02 -8.33 5.90
C ILE A 216 14.95 -7.27 6.04
N CYS A 217 14.89 -6.61 7.20
CA CYS A 217 14.07 -5.42 7.42
C CYS A 217 14.96 -4.20 7.58
N ARG A 218 14.67 -3.15 6.81
CA ARG A 218 15.35 -1.85 6.92
C ARG A 218 14.35 -0.71 6.98
N THR A 219 14.64 0.33 7.75
CA THR A 219 13.83 1.55 7.84
C THR A 219 14.58 2.71 7.20
N LEU A 220 13.90 3.45 6.34
CA LEU A 220 14.41 4.64 5.68
C LEU A 220 13.48 5.81 5.96
N LEU A 221 14.06 6.96 6.35
CA LEU A 221 13.33 8.15 6.70
C LEU A 221 13.57 9.26 5.69
N PHE A 222 12.50 9.95 5.33
CA PHE A 222 12.49 11.08 4.40
C PHE A 222 12.02 12.35 5.12
N ASP A 223 12.42 13.50 4.64
CA ASP A 223 11.91 14.77 5.17
C ASP A 223 10.43 14.91 4.83
N GLY A 224 9.64 15.46 5.75
CA GLY A 224 8.19 15.68 5.60
C GLY A 224 7.32 14.83 6.52
N GLY A 225 6.01 15.07 6.43
CA GLY A 225 4.95 14.40 7.20
C GLY A 225 4.43 13.13 6.52
N HIS A 226 3.14 12.83 6.74
CA HIS A 226 2.52 11.59 6.29
C HIS A 226 2.61 11.35 4.77
N PHE A 227 2.51 12.39 3.95
CA PHE A 227 2.54 12.31 2.48
C PHE A 227 3.91 12.63 1.86
N TYR A 228 5.02 12.48 2.63
CA TYR A 228 6.40 12.65 2.15
C TYR A 228 6.68 11.93 0.83
N LEU A 229 5.94 10.86 0.55
CA LEU A 229 6.11 10.01 -0.63
C LEU A 229 5.90 10.77 -1.95
N ASN A 230 5.23 11.92 -1.95
CA ASN A 230 5.04 12.77 -3.12
C ASN A 230 6.35 13.39 -3.58
N GLU A 231 7.14 13.93 -2.63
CA GLU A 231 8.43 14.57 -2.86
C GLU A 231 9.55 13.55 -2.96
N ALA A 232 9.54 12.53 -2.09
CA ALA A 232 10.53 11.45 -2.07
C ALA A 232 10.34 10.41 -3.17
N ARG A 233 9.33 10.57 -4.04
CA ARG A 233 9.02 9.61 -5.11
C ARG A 233 10.23 9.18 -5.93
N PRO A 234 11.10 10.07 -6.44
CA PRO A 234 12.24 9.64 -7.25
C PRO A 234 13.18 8.70 -6.48
N GLN A 235 13.51 9.05 -5.23
CA GLN A 235 14.38 8.24 -4.37
C GLN A 235 13.76 6.86 -4.10
N VAL A 236 12.44 6.82 -3.82
CA VAL A 236 11.75 5.55 -3.56
C VAL A 236 11.62 4.71 -4.84
N GLN A 237 11.45 5.33 -6.00
CA GLN A 237 11.50 4.62 -7.28
C GLN A 237 12.87 3.97 -7.54
N ASP A 238 13.97 4.62 -7.14
CA ASP A 238 15.32 4.04 -7.24
C ASP A 238 15.46 2.82 -6.31
N LEU A 239 14.96 2.90 -5.08
CA LEU A 239 14.92 1.76 -4.15
C LEU A 239 14.10 0.58 -4.71
N VAL A 240 12.96 0.86 -5.32
CA VAL A 240 12.12 -0.17 -5.97
C VAL A 240 12.87 -0.81 -7.14
N ARG A 241 13.53 -0.02 -7.97
CA ARG A 241 14.33 -0.52 -9.09
C ARG A 241 15.45 -1.42 -8.58
N GLU A 242 16.22 -0.96 -7.59
CA GLU A 242 17.28 -1.74 -6.96
C GLU A 242 16.76 -3.10 -6.45
N ALA A 243 15.67 -3.09 -5.68
CA ALA A 243 15.11 -4.29 -5.08
C ALA A 243 14.56 -5.31 -6.09
N LEU A 244 14.07 -4.85 -7.25
CA LEU A 244 13.40 -5.70 -8.23
C LEU A 244 14.26 -6.07 -9.44
N THR A 245 15.35 -5.34 -9.71
CA THR A 245 16.17 -5.58 -10.90
C THR A 245 17.57 -6.06 -10.59
N THR A 246 18.03 -5.92 -9.33
CA THR A 246 19.29 -6.48 -8.89
C THR A 246 19.12 -7.99 -8.62
N PRO A 247 19.95 -8.88 -9.20
CA PRO A 247 19.89 -10.29 -8.90
C PRO A 247 20.07 -10.51 -7.39
N ALA A 248 19.27 -11.40 -6.79
CA ALA A 248 19.48 -11.82 -5.42
C ALA A 248 20.92 -12.34 -5.26
N PRO A 249 21.64 -11.99 -4.18
CA PRO A 249 22.96 -12.58 -3.94
C PRO A 249 22.82 -14.10 -3.94
N ALA A 250 23.71 -14.78 -4.69
CA ALA A 250 23.73 -16.22 -4.73
C ALA A 250 23.80 -16.76 -3.27
N PRO A 251 23.06 -17.83 -2.95
CA PRO A 251 23.14 -18.42 -1.62
C PRO A 251 24.60 -18.73 -1.32
N ALA A 252 25.07 -18.28 -0.15
CA ALA A 252 26.44 -18.55 0.29
C ALA A 252 26.66 -20.06 0.23
N GLU A 253 27.60 -20.53 -0.60
CA GLU A 253 28.01 -21.92 -0.61
C GLU A 253 28.43 -22.29 0.81
N THR A 254 27.65 -23.13 1.46
CA THR A 254 28.07 -23.79 2.70
C THR A 254 29.29 -24.64 2.33
N LYS A 255 30.50 -24.10 2.56
CA LYS A 255 31.70 -24.89 2.53
C LYS A 255 31.53 -25.99 3.57
N GLY A 256 31.25 -27.20 3.07
CA GLY A 256 31.27 -28.38 3.89
C GLY A 256 32.65 -28.48 4.56
N LEU A 257 32.64 -28.42 5.86
CA LEU A 257 33.76 -28.83 6.68
C LEU A 257 33.86 -30.35 6.51
N GLY A 258 34.85 -30.78 5.69
CA GLY A 258 35.28 -32.16 5.62
C GLY A 258 36.10 -32.55 6.84
#